data_0e0cdd49a6a0a06cc3fffcf12a615b33
#
_entry.id   0e0cdd49a6a0a06cc3fffcf12a615b33
#
_cell.length_a   1.000
_cell.length_b   1.000
_cell.length_c   1.000
_cell.angle_alpha   90.00
_cell.angle_beta   90.00
_cell.angle_gamma   90.00
#
_symmetry.space_group_name_H-M   'P 1'
#
loop_
_entity.id
_entity.type
_entity.pdbx_description
1 polymer ?
#
loop_
_entity_poly.entity_id
_entity_poly.type
_entity_poly.pdbx_seq_one_letter_code
_entity_poly.pdbx_strand_id
1 'polypeptide(L)'
;MEKNIHPKNEECCGAKPPLCDCRSTGAPFPMADTCSTPATCCDTPSDSTETAYDRPGYTLCSYVERFFETPAGWTPKIGTTLDHQDFWGTVSARLGIGRDRYKVAPGLYAVGDPGPDSPVLVTANYKLTFDALRKELRHLDTWILVLDTKGVNVWCAAGKGTFSTAEVVRRVKTAGLDRVVNHRKLILPQLAATGVAARAVKKGCGFEVVWGPIRVSDLKPFLNAGMKADPSMRRVTFPLKERLVLVPVELTNIGTPALWTAMVIFLLSGIGPGVYSIGDAWHRGLILLLSALLGVVGGAVITPALLPWIPGKPFAVKGVIPGLVMGAAAVIFFRHELGMFDAAAVILVAGAVSSYMAMYFTG
;
A
#
# COMPACT_ATOMS: atom_id res chain seq x y z
N MET A 1 -10.47 -27.93 23.10
CA MET A 1 -10.63 -26.80 24.06
C MET A 1 -10.52 -25.52 23.29
N GLU A 2 -11.64 -24.87 23.03
CA GLU A 2 -11.67 -23.56 22.35
C GLU A 2 -11.29 -22.47 23.34
N LYS A 3 -10.16 -21.81 23.11
CA LYS A 3 -9.85 -20.58 23.85
C LYS A 3 -10.42 -19.40 23.08
N ASN A 4 -11.45 -18.78 23.62
CA ASN A 4 -11.92 -17.46 23.20
C ASN A 4 -10.89 -16.41 23.63
N ILE A 5 -10.22 -15.81 22.67
CA ILE A 5 -9.28 -14.72 22.90
C ILE A 5 -10.07 -13.40 22.84
N HIS A 6 -10.31 -12.79 24.00
CA HIS A 6 -10.77 -11.40 24.05
C HIS A 6 -9.60 -10.46 23.71
N PRO A 7 -9.75 -9.55 22.73
CA PRO A 7 -8.69 -8.60 22.40
C PRO A 7 -8.52 -7.61 23.57
N LYS A 8 -7.31 -7.51 24.08
CA LYS A 8 -6.92 -6.35 24.91
C LYS A 8 -6.86 -5.14 23.99
N ASN A 9 -7.58 -4.10 24.37
CA ASN A 9 -7.69 -2.84 23.66
C ASN A 9 -6.32 -2.18 23.42
N GLU A 10 -6.24 -1.53 22.26
CA GLU A 10 -5.35 -0.45 21.86
C GLU A 10 -4.08 -0.86 21.13
N GLU A 11 -3.96 -0.33 19.89
CA GLU A 11 -2.81 -0.31 18.99
C GLU A 11 -2.53 -1.58 18.16
N CYS A 12 -3.53 -2.14 17.49
CA CYS A 12 -3.34 -3.31 16.61
C CYS A 12 -2.55 -3.08 15.31
N CYS A 13 -2.21 -1.86 14.94
CA CYS A 13 -1.49 -1.60 13.69
C CYS A 13 -0.57 -0.39 13.84
N GLY A 14 0.56 -0.52 14.51
CA GLY A 14 1.53 0.57 14.53
C GLY A 14 2.34 0.84 15.78
N ALA A 15 2.46 -0.11 16.70
CA ALA A 15 3.36 0.05 17.82
C ALA A 15 4.82 0.22 17.34
N LYS A 16 5.52 1.23 17.86
CA LYS A 16 6.96 1.37 17.70
C LYS A 16 7.64 0.12 18.27
N PRO A 17 8.67 -0.44 17.61
CA PRO A 17 9.48 -1.47 18.25
C PRO A 17 10.08 -0.89 19.53
N PRO A 18 10.18 -1.66 20.63
CA PRO A 18 10.94 -1.25 21.78
C PRO A 18 12.39 -1.02 21.32
N LEU A 19 12.91 0.18 21.56
CA LEU A 19 14.32 0.52 21.38
C LEU A 19 15.10 -0.32 22.40
N CYS A 20 15.69 -1.42 21.97
CA CYS A 20 16.81 -2.00 22.68
C CYS A 20 17.99 -1.07 22.47
N ASP A 21 18.26 -0.21 23.46
CA ASP A 21 19.39 0.69 23.51
C ASP A 21 20.66 -0.12 23.82
N CYS A 22 21.22 -0.76 22.81
CA CYS A 22 22.56 -1.30 22.86
C CYS A 22 23.53 -0.15 22.56
N ARG A 23 23.88 0.64 23.60
CA ARG A 23 25.07 1.52 23.54
C ARG A 23 26.29 0.65 23.32
N SER A 24 26.79 0.62 22.10
CA SER A 24 28.11 0.11 21.77
C SER A 24 29.15 1.12 22.19
N THR A 25 29.82 0.84 23.32
CA THR A 25 31.14 1.40 23.61
C THR A 25 32.14 0.77 22.64
N GLY A 26 32.81 1.62 21.86
CA GLY A 26 33.79 1.19 20.88
C GLY A 26 35.04 0.54 21.51
N ALA A 27 35.40 -0.62 20.99
CA ALA A 27 36.77 -1.15 20.98
C ALA A 27 36.84 -2.31 19.96
N PRO A 28 38.05 -2.58 19.36
CA PRO A 28 38.18 -3.40 18.17
C PRO A 28 38.20 -4.90 18.46
N PHE A 29 37.80 -5.70 17.45
CA PHE A 29 37.75 -7.17 17.46
C PHE A 29 39.01 -7.84 18.00
N PRO A 30 38.87 -8.97 18.76
CA PRO A 30 39.29 -10.25 18.21
C PRO A 30 38.25 -11.40 18.37
N MET A 31 38.57 -12.49 17.65
CA MET A 31 37.77 -13.71 17.49
C MET A 31 37.47 -14.48 18.78
N ALA A 32 36.34 -15.20 18.67
CA ALA A 32 36.04 -16.51 19.26
C ALA A 32 36.12 -16.72 20.78
N ASP A 33 35.05 -17.35 21.24
CA ASP A 33 34.88 -18.25 22.37
C ASP A 33 34.18 -17.76 23.63
N THR A 34 33.10 -18.53 23.91
CA THR A 34 32.45 -18.74 25.21
C THR A 34 31.66 -17.59 25.81
N CYS A 35 30.39 -17.54 25.49
CA CYS A 35 29.38 -16.93 26.35
C CYS A 35 28.75 -18.00 27.24
N SER A 36 29.40 -18.25 28.40
CA SER A 36 28.85 -19.01 29.50
C SER A 36 28.47 -18.04 30.62
N THR A 37 27.20 -17.61 30.65
CA THR A 37 26.51 -17.22 31.89
C THR A 37 25.01 -17.16 31.64
N PRO A 38 24.16 -17.77 32.47
CA PRO A 38 22.72 -17.75 32.31
C PRO A 38 22.18 -16.42 32.84
N ALA A 39 21.80 -15.54 31.93
CA ALA A 39 20.92 -14.44 32.29
C ALA A 39 19.52 -15.01 32.48
N THR A 40 19.11 -15.09 33.74
CA THR A 40 17.76 -15.34 34.19
C THR A 40 16.87 -14.20 33.67
N CYS A 41 16.29 -14.36 32.50
CA CYS A 41 15.18 -13.56 32.03
C CYS A 41 13.93 -14.39 32.25
N CYS A 42 13.12 -13.98 33.19
CA CYS A 42 11.72 -14.28 33.46
C CYS A 42 11.12 -15.40 32.58
N ASP A 43 11.24 -16.65 33.04
CA ASP A 43 10.44 -17.77 32.60
C ASP A 43 9.03 -17.62 33.15
N THR A 44 8.20 -16.81 32.50
CA THR A 44 6.78 -17.08 32.45
C THR A 44 6.61 -18.07 31.28
N PRO A 45 5.95 -19.22 31.47
CA PRO A 45 5.63 -20.09 30.36
C PRO A 45 4.68 -19.35 29.42
N SER A 46 5.24 -18.69 28.41
CA SER A 46 4.47 -18.10 27.33
C SER A 46 3.87 -19.28 26.56
N ASP A 47 2.54 -19.32 26.53
CA ASP A 47 1.75 -20.24 25.73
C ASP A 47 2.32 -20.20 24.30
N SER A 48 3.00 -21.28 23.89
CA SER A 48 3.83 -21.37 22.70
C SER A 48 3.09 -21.15 21.37
N THR A 49 1.78 -20.92 21.45
CA THR A 49 0.85 -20.76 20.34
C THR A 49 0.71 -19.33 19.84
N GLU A 50 0.87 -18.32 20.69
CA GLU A 50 0.77 -16.92 20.29
C GLU A 50 2.06 -16.40 19.62
N THR A 51 3.20 -16.97 19.99
CA THR A 51 4.53 -16.49 19.55
C THR A 51 4.83 -16.67 18.06
N ALA A 52 4.14 -17.58 17.37
CA ALA A 52 4.40 -17.81 15.94
C ALA A 52 3.95 -16.63 15.07
N TYR A 53 2.96 -15.86 15.51
CA TYR A 53 2.40 -14.72 14.79
C TYR A 53 2.64 -13.39 15.50
N ASP A 54 3.00 -13.41 16.78
CA ASP A 54 3.43 -12.24 17.50
C ASP A 54 4.93 -12.01 17.23
N ARG A 55 5.22 -11.06 16.38
CA ARG A 55 6.59 -10.65 16.03
C ARG A 55 6.77 -9.19 16.42
N PRO A 56 7.99 -8.74 16.70
CA PRO A 56 8.26 -7.33 16.95
C PRO A 56 7.65 -6.43 15.86
N GLY A 57 6.69 -5.58 16.24
CA GLY A 57 5.95 -4.71 15.32
C GLY A 57 4.70 -5.32 14.66
N TYR A 58 4.31 -6.55 15.03
CA TYR A 58 3.07 -7.19 14.57
C TYR A 58 2.34 -7.79 15.78
N THR A 59 1.22 -7.21 16.15
CA THR A 59 0.33 -7.74 17.16
C THR A 59 -0.88 -8.43 16.53
N LEU A 60 -1.48 -9.39 17.23
CA LEU A 60 -2.72 -10.01 16.80
C LEU A 60 -3.84 -8.97 16.87
N CYS A 61 -4.55 -8.81 15.77
CA CYS A 61 -5.59 -7.81 15.62
C CYS A 61 -6.99 -8.40 15.86
N SER A 62 -7.99 -7.53 16.02
CA SER A 62 -9.40 -7.86 16.26
C SER A 62 -10.02 -8.80 15.22
N TYR A 63 -9.44 -8.89 14.03
CA TYR A 63 -9.91 -9.80 12.98
C TYR A 63 -9.56 -11.27 13.20
N VAL A 64 -8.73 -11.62 14.20
CA VAL A 64 -8.42 -13.01 14.56
C VAL A 64 -9.49 -13.51 15.54
N GLU A 65 -10.29 -14.49 15.12
CA GLU A 65 -11.38 -15.05 15.91
C GLU A 65 -10.88 -16.12 16.89
N ARG A 66 -10.01 -17.00 16.44
CA ARG A 66 -9.44 -18.10 17.21
C ARG A 66 -8.20 -18.66 16.54
N PHE A 67 -7.48 -19.54 17.23
CA PHE A 67 -6.43 -20.36 16.64
C PHE A 67 -6.95 -21.71 16.22
N PHE A 68 -6.41 -22.21 15.14
CA PHE A 68 -6.75 -23.47 14.52
C PHE A 68 -5.49 -24.34 14.47
N GLU A 69 -5.56 -25.54 15.04
CA GLU A 69 -4.43 -26.46 15.05
C GLU A 69 -4.25 -27.13 13.67
N THR A 70 -3.04 -27.08 13.15
CA THR A 70 -2.67 -27.68 11.88
C THR A 70 -1.42 -28.55 12.04
N PRO A 71 -1.13 -29.49 11.13
CA PRO A 71 0.11 -30.27 11.18
C PRO A 71 1.39 -29.41 11.14
N ALA A 72 1.28 -28.14 10.74
CA ALA A 72 2.40 -27.20 10.73
C ALA A 72 2.44 -26.30 11.98
N GLY A 73 1.52 -26.46 12.92
CA GLY A 73 1.37 -25.66 14.12
C GLY A 73 0.07 -24.86 14.13
N TRP A 74 -0.06 -23.98 15.11
CA TRP A 74 -1.25 -23.18 15.29
C TRP A 74 -1.36 -22.07 14.24
N THR A 75 -2.51 -21.97 13.60
CA THR A 75 -2.81 -21.00 12.55
C THR A 75 -3.99 -20.14 12.97
N PRO A 76 -3.92 -18.81 12.87
CA PRO A 76 -5.03 -17.93 13.20
C PRO A 76 -6.17 -18.09 12.19
N LYS A 77 -7.38 -18.29 12.69
CA LYS A 77 -8.63 -18.19 11.95
C LYS A 77 -9.09 -16.75 11.97
N ILE A 78 -9.39 -16.19 10.80
CA ILE A 78 -9.75 -14.79 10.65
C ILE A 78 -11.19 -14.60 10.20
N GLY A 79 -11.81 -13.54 10.75
CA GLY A 79 -13.14 -13.10 10.36
C GLY A 79 -13.17 -12.43 9.00
N THR A 80 -14.26 -12.64 8.29
CA THR A 80 -14.48 -12.03 6.95
C THR A 80 -15.27 -10.71 7.03
N THR A 81 -15.79 -10.35 8.20
CA THR A 81 -16.48 -9.09 8.44
C THR A 81 -15.47 -8.00 8.76
N LEU A 82 -15.64 -6.83 8.16
CA LEU A 82 -14.85 -5.64 8.49
C LEU A 82 -15.52 -4.89 9.63
N ASP A 83 -14.74 -4.48 10.62
CA ASP A 83 -15.19 -3.71 11.76
C ASP A 83 -14.96 -2.20 11.57
N HIS A 84 -15.30 -1.43 12.61
CA HIS A 84 -15.13 0.02 12.61
C HIS A 84 -13.64 0.44 12.58
N GLN A 85 -12.76 -0.37 13.19
CA GLN A 85 -11.31 -0.11 13.17
C GLN A 85 -10.73 -0.33 11.77
N ASP A 86 -11.19 -1.37 11.05
CA ASP A 86 -10.84 -1.60 9.65
C ASP A 86 -11.28 -0.45 8.74
N PHE A 87 -12.48 0.13 9.00
CA PHE A 87 -12.96 1.29 8.27
C PHE A 87 -12.06 2.50 8.47
N TRP A 88 -11.78 2.90 9.72
CA TRP A 88 -10.93 4.05 10.01
C TRP A 88 -9.47 3.82 9.62
N GLY A 89 -8.96 2.61 9.78
CA GLY A 89 -7.65 2.22 9.28
C GLY A 89 -7.54 2.38 7.75
N THR A 90 -8.59 1.98 7.03
CA THR A 90 -8.71 2.18 5.57
C THR A 90 -8.70 3.66 5.20
N VAL A 91 -9.49 4.48 5.91
CA VAL A 91 -9.52 5.94 5.68
C VAL A 91 -8.15 6.56 5.94
N SER A 92 -7.53 6.27 7.09
CA SER A 92 -6.19 6.78 7.44
C SER A 92 -5.13 6.38 6.42
N ALA A 93 -5.10 5.11 6.01
CA ALA A 93 -4.15 4.63 5.00
C ALA A 93 -4.36 5.27 3.61
N ARG A 94 -5.61 5.61 3.25
CA ARG A 94 -5.94 6.33 2.02
C ARG A 94 -5.60 7.83 2.09
N LEU A 95 -5.55 8.38 3.29
CA LEU A 95 -5.04 9.74 3.55
C LEU A 95 -3.51 9.76 3.75
N GLY A 96 -2.82 8.63 3.57
CA GLY A 96 -1.37 8.54 3.79
C GLY A 96 -0.94 8.46 5.25
N ILE A 97 -1.88 8.57 6.20
CA ILE A 97 -1.60 8.58 7.64
C ILE A 97 -1.28 7.17 8.10
N GLY A 98 -0.07 6.93 8.58
CA GLY A 98 0.36 5.63 9.09
C GLY A 98 0.38 4.49 8.05
N ARG A 99 0.32 4.80 6.76
CA ARG A 99 0.21 3.83 5.67
C ARG A 99 1.29 2.75 5.68
N ASP A 100 2.54 3.11 5.97
CA ASP A 100 3.67 2.17 6.00
C ASP A 100 3.60 1.18 7.17
N ARG A 101 2.85 1.53 8.21
CA ARG A 101 2.61 0.69 9.40
C ARG A 101 1.32 -0.11 9.29
N TYR A 102 0.44 0.18 8.32
CA TYR A 102 -0.83 -0.50 8.14
C TYR A 102 -0.64 -1.83 7.40
N LYS A 103 -0.18 -2.84 8.15
CA LYS A 103 0.22 -4.15 7.63
C LYS A 103 -0.15 -5.27 8.61
N VAL A 104 -0.28 -6.50 8.08
CA VAL A 104 -0.55 -7.73 8.84
C VAL A 104 0.71 -8.59 8.95
N ALA A 105 0.77 -9.46 9.94
CA ALA A 105 1.88 -10.38 10.11
C ALA A 105 1.96 -11.35 8.91
N PRO A 106 3.15 -11.57 8.31
CA PRO A 106 3.30 -12.56 7.25
C PRO A 106 3.21 -13.98 7.80
N GLY A 107 2.40 -14.84 7.16
CA GLY A 107 2.18 -16.22 7.63
C GLY A 107 0.99 -16.88 6.97
N LEU A 108 0.57 -18.01 7.50
CA LEU A 108 -0.62 -18.74 7.07
C LEU A 108 -1.81 -18.33 7.94
N TYR A 109 -2.96 -18.16 7.31
CA TYR A 109 -4.24 -17.83 7.94
C TYR A 109 -5.35 -18.74 7.43
N ALA A 110 -6.32 -19.05 8.28
CA ALA A 110 -7.51 -19.82 7.93
C ALA A 110 -8.73 -18.90 7.81
N VAL A 111 -9.55 -19.10 6.78
CA VAL A 111 -10.87 -18.50 6.60
C VAL A 111 -11.90 -19.61 6.51
N GLY A 112 -13.00 -19.50 7.26
CA GLY A 112 -13.95 -20.59 7.37
C GLY A 112 -13.35 -21.77 8.15
N ASP A 113 -13.59 -22.98 7.69
CA ASP A 113 -13.03 -24.21 8.24
C ASP A 113 -12.27 -24.98 7.13
N PRO A 114 -11.09 -24.47 6.70
CA PRO A 114 -10.39 -25.04 5.56
C PRO A 114 -9.76 -26.38 5.90
N GLY A 115 -9.99 -27.35 5.03
CA GLY A 115 -9.37 -28.67 5.06
C GLY A 115 -8.10 -28.76 4.22
N PRO A 116 -7.50 -29.97 4.14
CA PRO A 116 -6.28 -30.20 3.37
C PRO A 116 -6.43 -29.98 1.86
N ASP A 117 -7.64 -30.04 1.33
CA ASP A 117 -7.93 -29.85 -0.10
C ASP A 117 -8.45 -28.45 -0.43
N SER A 118 -8.60 -27.59 0.59
CA SER A 118 -9.05 -26.21 0.42
C SER A 118 -8.02 -25.36 -0.31
N PRO A 119 -8.44 -24.42 -1.19
CA PRO A 119 -7.53 -23.62 -1.98
C PRO A 119 -6.64 -22.73 -1.12
N VAL A 120 -5.41 -22.50 -1.58
CA VAL A 120 -4.43 -21.59 -0.96
C VAL A 120 -4.32 -20.32 -1.79
N LEU A 121 -4.74 -19.22 -1.22
CA LEU A 121 -4.64 -17.87 -1.79
C LEU A 121 -3.38 -17.18 -1.28
N VAL A 122 -2.64 -16.52 -2.15
CA VAL A 122 -1.43 -15.78 -1.77
C VAL A 122 -1.70 -14.28 -1.89
N THR A 123 -1.30 -13.51 -0.87
CA THR A 123 -1.51 -12.07 -0.85
C THR A 123 -0.34 -11.32 -0.22
N ALA A 124 -0.34 -9.99 -0.38
CA ALA A 124 0.59 -9.07 0.26
C ALA A 124 0.19 -8.80 1.72
N ASN A 125 1.15 -8.43 2.57
CA ASN A 125 0.86 -8.05 3.95
C ASN A 125 0.36 -6.61 4.13
N TYR A 126 0.04 -5.90 3.06
CA TYR A 126 -0.64 -4.62 3.15
C TYR A 126 -2.08 -4.83 3.61
N LYS A 127 -2.44 -4.24 4.77
CA LYS A 127 -3.72 -4.52 5.44
C LYS A 127 -4.94 -4.24 4.54
N LEU A 128 -4.93 -3.16 3.74
CA LEU A 128 -6.00 -2.87 2.77
C LEU A 128 -6.19 -4.00 1.74
N THR A 129 -5.10 -4.60 1.26
CA THR A 129 -5.18 -5.73 0.31
C THR A 129 -5.71 -6.98 1.01
N PHE A 130 -5.25 -7.22 2.24
CA PHE A 130 -5.69 -8.34 3.06
C PHE A 130 -7.18 -8.23 3.42
N ASP A 131 -7.64 -7.06 3.84
CA ASP A 131 -9.05 -6.80 4.18
C ASP A 131 -9.97 -6.92 2.97
N ALA A 132 -9.53 -6.41 1.81
CA ALA A 132 -10.27 -6.61 0.57
C ALA A 132 -10.43 -8.10 0.23
N LEU A 133 -9.37 -8.89 0.43
CA LEU A 133 -9.40 -10.33 0.19
C LEU A 133 -10.33 -11.04 1.19
N ARG A 134 -10.12 -10.86 2.50
CA ARG A 134 -10.92 -11.59 3.52
C ARG A 134 -12.41 -11.29 3.44
N LYS A 135 -12.79 -10.05 3.09
CA LYS A 135 -14.19 -9.64 2.88
C LYS A 135 -14.88 -10.46 1.77
N GLU A 136 -14.18 -10.71 0.67
CA GLU A 136 -14.74 -11.47 -0.46
C GLU A 136 -14.76 -12.99 -0.22
N LEU A 137 -14.07 -13.47 0.82
CA LEU A 137 -14.02 -14.89 1.17
C LEU A 137 -15.17 -15.36 2.07
N ARG A 138 -16.17 -14.51 2.33
CA ARG A 138 -17.36 -14.90 3.09
C ARG A 138 -17.98 -16.17 2.51
N HIS A 139 -18.21 -17.18 3.37
CA HIS A 139 -18.73 -18.51 3.02
C HIS A 139 -17.81 -19.37 2.15
N LEU A 140 -16.52 -19.13 2.20
CA LEU A 140 -15.52 -19.96 1.55
C LEU A 140 -14.53 -20.50 2.59
N ASP A 141 -14.17 -21.77 2.46
CA ASP A 141 -13.15 -22.42 3.28
C ASP A 141 -11.83 -22.39 2.54
N THR A 142 -10.94 -21.47 2.93
CA THR A 142 -9.70 -21.22 2.20
C THR A 142 -8.53 -20.93 3.14
N TRP A 143 -7.32 -21.23 2.69
CA TRP A 143 -6.09 -20.81 3.30
C TRP A 143 -5.60 -19.51 2.64
N ILE A 144 -5.07 -18.59 3.46
CA ILE A 144 -4.42 -17.36 2.97
C ILE A 144 -2.96 -17.39 3.39
N LEU A 145 -2.04 -17.42 2.43
CA LEU A 145 -0.61 -17.26 2.66
C LEU A 145 -0.22 -15.80 2.43
N VAL A 146 0.10 -15.10 3.51
CA VAL A 146 0.48 -13.68 3.48
C VAL A 146 1.99 -13.55 3.37
N LEU A 147 2.45 -12.88 2.31
CA LEU A 147 3.86 -12.60 2.06
C LEU A 147 4.32 -11.32 2.75
N ASP A 148 5.60 -11.23 3.12
CA ASP A 148 6.18 -10.00 3.63
C ASP A 148 6.56 -9.05 2.50
N THR A 149 5.66 -8.17 2.15
CA THR A 149 5.85 -7.14 1.12
C THR A 149 6.20 -5.78 1.69
N LYS A 150 6.60 -5.71 2.97
CA LYS A 150 6.89 -4.46 3.69
C LYS A 150 5.71 -3.50 3.80
N GLY A 151 4.49 -4.03 3.83
CA GLY A 151 3.26 -3.22 3.84
C GLY A 151 2.92 -2.59 2.48
N VAL A 152 3.48 -3.09 1.38
CA VAL A 152 3.21 -2.62 0.02
C VAL A 152 2.17 -3.54 -0.63
N ASN A 153 1.26 -2.96 -1.42
CA ASN A 153 0.24 -3.72 -2.16
C ASN A 153 0.86 -4.65 -3.20
N VAL A 154 0.08 -5.61 -3.70
CA VAL A 154 0.56 -6.66 -4.63
C VAL A 154 1.28 -6.09 -5.85
N TRP A 155 0.68 -5.13 -6.54
CA TRP A 155 1.21 -4.60 -7.81
C TRP A 155 2.53 -3.86 -7.60
N CYS A 156 2.53 -2.88 -6.70
CA CYS A 156 3.74 -2.12 -6.39
C CYS A 156 4.85 -3.01 -5.79
N ALA A 157 4.48 -3.99 -4.95
CA ALA A 157 5.40 -4.93 -4.34
C ALA A 157 6.05 -5.87 -5.39
N ALA A 158 5.30 -6.30 -6.39
CA ALA A 158 5.83 -7.09 -7.51
C ALA A 158 6.84 -6.27 -8.32
N GLY A 159 6.53 -5.01 -8.63
CA GLY A 159 7.44 -4.10 -9.31
C GLY A 159 8.71 -3.76 -8.52
N LYS A 160 8.58 -3.65 -7.17
CA LYS A 160 9.72 -3.37 -6.26
C LYS A 160 10.50 -4.63 -5.84
N GLY A 161 10.09 -5.82 -6.27
CA GLY A 161 10.74 -7.08 -5.96
C GLY A 161 10.49 -7.61 -4.54
N THR A 162 9.58 -7.02 -3.76
CA THR A 162 9.21 -7.52 -2.42
C THR A 162 8.13 -8.61 -2.50
N PHE A 163 7.21 -8.55 -3.47
CA PHE A 163 6.39 -9.69 -3.85
C PHE A 163 7.13 -10.49 -4.92
N SER A 164 7.98 -11.41 -4.50
CA SER A 164 8.95 -12.08 -5.37
C SER A 164 8.87 -13.61 -5.27
N THR A 165 9.46 -14.28 -6.26
CA THR A 165 9.64 -15.73 -6.25
C THR A 165 10.30 -16.21 -4.96
N ALA A 166 11.36 -15.53 -4.52
CA ALA A 166 12.11 -15.91 -3.32
C ALA A 166 11.24 -15.82 -2.05
N GLU A 167 10.42 -14.75 -1.93
CA GLU A 167 9.52 -14.60 -0.78
C GLU A 167 8.41 -15.65 -0.80
N VAL A 168 7.80 -15.97 -1.95
CA VAL A 168 6.81 -17.05 -2.06
C VAL A 168 7.40 -18.37 -1.60
N VAL A 169 8.57 -18.75 -2.11
CA VAL A 169 9.25 -20.01 -1.74
C VAL A 169 9.58 -20.03 -0.25
N ARG A 170 10.14 -18.94 0.27
CA ARG A 170 10.48 -18.79 1.69
C ARG A 170 9.23 -18.95 2.56
N ARG A 171 8.15 -18.27 2.21
CA ARG A 171 6.91 -18.27 3.01
C ARG A 171 6.23 -19.62 3.02
N VAL A 172 6.16 -20.30 1.89
CA VAL A 172 5.65 -21.68 1.80
C VAL A 172 6.40 -22.61 2.75
N LYS A 173 7.74 -22.55 2.73
CA LYS A 173 8.60 -23.39 3.58
C LYS A 173 8.47 -23.01 5.07
N THR A 174 8.48 -21.72 5.39
CA THR A 174 8.38 -21.24 6.79
C THR A 174 7.02 -21.57 7.39
N ALA A 175 5.95 -21.52 6.60
CA ALA A 175 4.60 -21.87 7.04
C ALA A 175 4.36 -23.39 7.08
N GLY A 176 5.30 -24.22 6.62
CA GLY A 176 5.10 -25.68 6.54
C GLY A 176 3.88 -26.08 5.73
N LEU A 177 3.56 -25.33 4.67
CA LEU A 177 2.32 -25.47 3.91
C LEU A 177 2.16 -26.85 3.27
N ASP A 178 3.25 -27.50 2.94
CA ASP A 178 3.30 -28.88 2.43
C ASP A 178 2.75 -29.93 3.40
N ARG A 179 2.71 -29.62 4.69
CA ARG A 179 2.12 -30.47 5.75
C ARG A 179 0.64 -30.15 5.98
N VAL A 180 0.18 -28.96 5.60
CA VAL A 180 -1.19 -28.49 5.83
C VAL A 180 -2.13 -28.88 4.69
N VAL A 181 -1.65 -28.87 3.43
CA VAL A 181 -2.48 -29.14 2.25
C VAL A 181 -1.98 -30.35 1.46
N ASN A 182 -2.91 -31.18 0.97
CA ASN A 182 -2.61 -32.36 0.14
C ASN A 182 -2.20 -31.97 -1.28
N HIS A 183 -2.77 -30.90 -1.81
CA HIS A 183 -2.46 -30.42 -3.15
C HIS A 183 -1.19 -29.53 -3.18
N ARG A 184 -0.67 -29.27 -4.39
CA ARG A 184 0.53 -28.44 -4.59
C ARG A 184 0.22 -27.25 -5.50
N LYS A 185 -0.89 -26.52 -5.23
CA LYS A 185 -1.33 -25.36 -6.00
C LYS A 185 -1.39 -24.13 -5.12
N LEU A 186 -0.86 -23.01 -5.61
CA LEU A 186 -0.95 -21.67 -5.01
C LEU A 186 -1.69 -20.75 -5.97
N ILE A 187 -2.73 -20.09 -5.51
CA ILE A 187 -3.45 -19.09 -6.30
C ILE A 187 -2.85 -17.72 -6.00
N LEU A 188 -2.11 -17.17 -6.96
CA LEU A 188 -1.51 -15.84 -6.87
C LEU A 188 -2.35 -14.82 -7.63
N PRO A 189 -2.49 -13.59 -7.15
CA PRO A 189 -3.15 -12.53 -7.91
C PRO A 189 -2.40 -12.27 -9.22
N GLN A 190 -3.14 -12.04 -10.33
CA GLN A 190 -2.55 -11.77 -11.65
C GLN A 190 -1.52 -10.64 -11.63
N LEU A 191 -1.75 -9.61 -10.80
CA LEU A 191 -0.86 -8.45 -10.68
C LEU A 191 0.52 -8.79 -10.07
N ALA A 192 0.69 -9.97 -9.49
CA ALA A 192 1.98 -10.45 -8.99
C ALA A 192 2.88 -11.07 -10.08
N ALA A 193 2.36 -11.26 -11.30
CA ALA A 193 3.06 -11.97 -12.37
C ALA A 193 4.37 -11.28 -12.82
N THR A 194 4.51 -9.99 -12.61
CA THR A 194 5.74 -9.23 -12.91
C THR A 194 6.89 -9.53 -11.93
N GLY A 195 6.57 -9.96 -10.68
CA GLY A 195 7.55 -10.25 -9.64
C GLY A 195 7.80 -11.74 -9.39
N VAL A 196 6.95 -12.63 -9.93
CA VAL A 196 6.99 -14.07 -9.61
C VAL A 196 7.14 -14.92 -10.85
N ALA A 197 8.20 -15.72 -10.91
CA ALA A 197 8.43 -16.72 -11.93
C ALA A 197 7.82 -18.09 -11.49
N ALA A 198 6.67 -18.46 -12.05
CA ALA A 198 5.92 -19.65 -11.67
C ALA A 198 6.75 -20.94 -11.70
N ARG A 199 7.59 -21.14 -12.74
CA ARG A 199 8.50 -22.30 -12.84
C ARG A 199 9.53 -22.35 -11.72
N ALA A 200 10.04 -21.18 -11.31
CA ALA A 200 11.02 -21.10 -10.22
C ALA A 200 10.38 -21.35 -8.85
N VAL A 201 9.12 -20.95 -8.63
CA VAL A 201 8.35 -21.33 -7.43
C VAL A 201 8.20 -22.84 -7.37
N LYS A 202 7.77 -23.49 -8.46
CA LYS A 202 7.62 -24.95 -8.52
C LYS A 202 8.93 -25.66 -8.22
N LYS A 203 10.04 -25.19 -8.79
CA LYS A 203 11.39 -25.75 -8.51
C LYS A 203 11.82 -25.53 -7.05
N GLY A 204 11.47 -24.37 -6.45
CA GLY A 204 11.93 -23.98 -5.12
C GLY A 204 11.19 -24.61 -3.94
N CYS A 205 9.89 -24.87 -4.09
CA CYS A 205 9.04 -25.40 -3.01
C CYS A 205 8.03 -26.50 -3.44
N GLY A 206 8.03 -26.94 -4.70
CA GLY A 206 7.15 -27.98 -5.19
C GLY A 206 5.71 -27.52 -5.51
N PHE A 207 5.35 -26.28 -5.23
CA PHE A 207 4.02 -25.75 -5.48
C PHE A 207 3.91 -25.10 -6.86
N GLU A 208 2.83 -25.40 -7.55
CA GLU A 208 2.48 -24.82 -8.84
C GLU A 208 1.70 -23.53 -8.65
N VAL A 209 2.06 -22.51 -9.42
CA VAL A 209 1.37 -21.21 -9.41
C VAL A 209 0.20 -21.23 -10.39
N VAL A 210 -0.98 -20.96 -9.87
CA VAL A 210 -2.19 -20.70 -10.65
C VAL A 210 -2.46 -19.18 -10.59
N TRP A 211 -2.53 -18.55 -11.76
CA TRP A 211 -2.82 -17.11 -11.82
C TRP A 211 -4.31 -16.86 -11.66
N GLY A 212 -4.68 -16.26 -10.54
CA GLY A 212 -6.03 -15.84 -10.22
C GLY A 212 -6.45 -14.55 -10.96
N PRO A 213 -7.64 -14.03 -10.67
CA PRO A 213 -8.15 -12.80 -11.26
C PRO A 213 -7.39 -11.56 -10.77
N ILE A 214 -7.56 -10.43 -11.48
CA ILE A 214 -7.05 -9.13 -11.04
C ILE A 214 -7.86 -8.59 -9.88
N ARG A 215 -9.20 -8.72 -9.96
CA ARG A 215 -10.12 -8.23 -8.93
C ARG A 215 -10.48 -9.34 -7.95
N VAL A 216 -10.48 -9.01 -6.68
CA VAL A 216 -10.88 -9.96 -5.63
C VAL A 216 -12.34 -10.36 -5.76
N SER A 217 -13.21 -9.47 -6.25
CA SER A 217 -14.64 -9.76 -6.54
C SER A 217 -14.84 -10.91 -7.53
N ASP A 218 -13.89 -11.12 -8.42
CA ASP A 218 -13.95 -12.19 -9.42
C ASP A 218 -13.43 -13.54 -8.89
N LEU A 219 -12.96 -13.59 -7.63
CA LEU A 219 -12.35 -14.76 -7.05
C LEU A 219 -13.35 -15.92 -6.89
N LYS A 220 -14.57 -15.66 -6.44
CA LYS A 220 -15.61 -16.69 -6.32
C LYS A 220 -15.99 -17.30 -7.67
N PRO A 221 -16.33 -16.50 -8.71
CA PRO A 221 -16.55 -17.04 -10.06
C PRO A 221 -15.36 -17.83 -10.59
N PHE A 222 -14.13 -17.36 -10.36
CA PHE A 222 -12.90 -18.05 -10.76
C PHE A 222 -12.75 -19.41 -10.09
N LEU A 223 -12.98 -19.53 -8.79
CA LEU A 223 -12.92 -20.79 -8.05
C LEU A 223 -14.00 -21.75 -8.54
N ASN A 224 -15.22 -21.27 -8.73
CA ASN A 224 -16.36 -22.05 -9.23
C ASN A 224 -16.13 -22.55 -10.65
N ALA A 225 -15.40 -21.82 -11.47
CA ALA A 225 -15.00 -22.22 -12.84
C ALA A 225 -13.81 -23.19 -12.87
N GLY A 226 -13.45 -23.81 -11.73
CA GLY A 226 -12.31 -24.73 -11.64
C GLY A 226 -10.96 -24.03 -11.81
N MET A 227 -10.82 -22.81 -11.29
CA MET A 227 -9.61 -21.98 -11.37
C MET A 227 -9.24 -21.57 -12.80
N LYS A 228 -10.23 -21.37 -13.64
CA LYS A 228 -10.09 -20.84 -15.00
C LYS A 228 -10.55 -19.38 -15.02
N ALA A 229 -9.64 -18.47 -15.36
CA ALA A 229 -9.97 -17.05 -15.45
C ALA A 229 -10.44 -16.69 -16.86
N ASP A 230 -11.60 -16.04 -16.95
CA ASP A 230 -12.06 -15.44 -18.19
C ASP A 230 -11.17 -14.27 -18.63
N PRO A 231 -11.13 -13.92 -19.93
CA PRO A 231 -10.37 -12.78 -20.44
C PRO A 231 -10.74 -11.46 -19.76
N SER A 232 -11.99 -11.27 -19.31
CA SER A 232 -12.46 -10.11 -18.57
C SER A 232 -11.80 -9.98 -17.19
N MET A 233 -11.58 -11.11 -16.50
CA MET A 233 -10.93 -11.17 -15.17
C MET A 233 -9.43 -10.80 -15.22
N ARG A 234 -8.85 -10.74 -16.41
CA ARG A 234 -7.43 -10.43 -16.65
C ARG A 234 -7.21 -8.99 -17.14
N ARG A 235 -8.25 -8.17 -17.18
CA ARG A 235 -8.18 -6.76 -17.62
C ARG A 235 -8.33 -5.80 -16.46
N VAL A 236 -7.40 -4.86 -16.35
CA VAL A 236 -7.53 -3.70 -15.46
C VAL A 236 -8.45 -2.70 -16.14
N THR A 237 -9.62 -2.41 -15.58
CA THR A 237 -10.60 -1.48 -16.15
C THR A 237 -10.45 -0.06 -15.63
N PHE A 238 -9.93 0.11 -14.43
CA PHE A 238 -9.63 1.37 -13.76
C PHE A 238 -10.77 2.41 -13.88
N PRO A 239 -12.00 2.11 -13.37
CA PRO A 239 -13.13 3.00 -13.44
C PRO A 239 -12.92 4.28 -12.62
N LEU A 240 -13.77 5.29 -12.84
CA LEU A 240 -13.67 6.60 -12.18
C LEU A 240 -13.52 6.51 -10.66
N LYS A 241 -14.29 5.64 -10.00
CA LYS A 241 -14.23 5.44 -8.54
C LYS A 241 -12.85 4.98 -8.08
N GLU A 242 -12.23 4.05 -8.79
CA GLU A 242 -10.88 3.55 -8.46
C GLU A 242 -9.81 4.63 -8.67
N ARG A 243 -10.00 5.52 -9.65
CA ARG A 243 -9.11 6.66 -9.88
C ARG A 243 -9.23 7.74 -8.80
N LEU A 244 -10.45 8.12 -8.44
CA LEU A 244 -10.69 9.16 -7.43
C LEU A 244 -10.30 8.74 -6.02
N VAL A 245 -10.35 7.45 -5.71
CA VAL A 245 -9.91 6.90 -4.42
C VAL A 245 -8.42 7.15 -4.13
N LEU A 246 -7.60 7.37 -5.16
CA LEU A 246 -6.17 7.67 -5.02
C LEU A 246 -5.88 9.14 -4.78
N VAL A 247 -6.81 10.05 -5.11
CA VAL A 247 -6.62 11.51 -4.98
C VAL A 247 -6.20 11.94 -3.57
N PRO A 248 -6.84 11.47 -2.47
CA PRO A 248 -6.47 11.93 -1.13
C PRO A 248 -5.02 11.63 -0.77
N VAL A 249 -4.49 10.45 -1.12
CA VAL A 249 -3.10 10.10 -0.80
C VAL A 249 -2.11 10.93 -1.61
N GLU A 250 -2.44 11.27 -2.85
CA GLU A 250 -1.60 12.16 -3.66
C GLU A 250 -1.54 13.57 -3.07
N LEU A 251 -2.66 14.10 -2.62
CA LEU A 251 -2.72 15.42 -1.98
C LEU A 251 -1.96 15.46 -0.64
N THR A 252 -2.00 14.40 0.15
CA THR A 252 -1.25 14.35 1.42
C THR A 252 0.25 14.22 1.22
N ASN A 253 0.69 13.51 0.17
CA ASN A 253 2.10 13.31 -0.13
C ASN A 253 2.81 14.61 -0.58
N ILE A 254 2.08 15.59 -1.11
CA ILE A 254 2.67 16.86 -1.56
C ILE A 254 2.82 17.92 -0.44
N GLY A 255 2.35 17.66 0.77
CA GLY A 255 2.31 18.66 1.83
C GLY A 255 3.67 19.35 2.10
N THR A 256 4.73 18.58 2.34
CA THR A 256 6.07 19.15 2.56
C THR A 256 6.67 19.81 1.30
N PRO A 257 6.67 19.16 0.11
CA PRO A 257 7.11 19.81 -1.12
C PRO A 257 6.33 21.09 -1.44
N ALA A 258 5.00 21.07 -1.24
CA ALA A 258 4.15 22.26 -1.48
C ALA A 258 4.54 23.44 -0.60
N LEU A 259 4.84 23.20 0.69
CA LEU A 259 5.28 24.25 1.60
C LEU A 259 6.59 24.92 1.13
N TRP A 260 7.59 24.13 0.75
CA TRP A 260 8.84 24.65 0.21
C TRP A 260 8.64 25.40 -1.11
N THR A 261 7.83 24.85 -2.00
CA THR A 261 7.49 25.50 -3.28
C THR A 261 6.76 26.83 -3.03
N ALA A 262 5.81 26.87 -2.11
CA ALA A 262 5.09 28.09 -1.74
C ALA A 262 6.05 29.17 -1.19
N MET A 263 6.98 28.76 -0.32
CA MET A 263 7.99 29.67 0.21
C MET A 263 8.89 30.25 -0.89
N VAL A 264 9.37 29.40 -1.80
CA VAL A 264 10.21 29.85 -2.93
C VAL A 264 9.44 30.78 -3.87
N ILE A 265 8.20 30.44 -4.22
CA ILE A 265 7.33 31.31 -5.04
C ILE A 265 7.17 32.68 -4.37
N PHE A 266 6.87 32.72 -3.07
CA PHE A 266 6.68 33.94 -2.34
C PHE A 266 7.94 34.80 -2.34
N LEU A 267 9.10 34.21 -2.03
CA LEU A 267 10.38 34.91 -2.02
C LEU A 267 10.74 35.49 -3.40
N LEU A 268 10.60 34.68 -4.46
CA LEU A 268 10.94 35.13 -5.82
C LEU A 268 9.97 36.19 -6.35
N SER A 269 8.72 36.18 -5.92
CA SER A 269 7.69 37.13 -6.36
C SER A 269 7.96 38.55 -5.89
N GLY A 270 8.79 38.77 -4.85
CA GLY A 270 9.19 40.08 -4.36
C GLY A 270 10.32 40.75 -5.13
N ILE A 271 10.98 40.03 -6.03
CA ILE A 271 12.11 40.54 -6.82
C ILE A 271 11.59 41.45 -7.92
N GLY A 272 12.11 42.68 -7.97
CA GLY A 272 11.71 43.71 -8.93
C GLY A 272 12.78 44.77 -9.13
N PRO A 273 12.47 45.86 -9.86
CA PRO A 273 13.43 46.95 -10.18
C PRO A 273 14.06 47.61 -8.97
N GLY A 274 13.36 47.65 -7.82
CA GLY A 274 13.86 48.17 -6.54
C GLY A 274 14.53 47.12 -5.65
N VAL A 275 15.09 46.06 -6.22
CA VAL A 275 15.71 44.89 -5.61
C VAL A 275 14.68 43.96 -4.95
N TYR A 276 13.91 44.40 -3.94
CA TYR A 276 12.91 43.56 -3.28
C TYR A 276 11.78 44.42 -2.68
N SER A 277 10.55 44.01 -2.92
CA SER A 277 9.33 44.62 -2.38
C SER A 277 8.45 43.58 -1.70
N ILE A 278 8.16 43.78 -0.42
CA ILE A 278 7.25 42.88 0.35
C ILE A 278 5.82 42.98 -0.21
N GLY A 279 5.38 44.20 -0.63
CA GLY A 279 4.06 44.39 -1.24
C GLY A 279 3.89 43.61 -2.55
N ASP A 280 4.92 43.62 -3.42
CA ASP A 280 4.93 42.81 -4.66
C ASP A 280 5.01 41.30 -4.36
N ALA A 281 5.82 40.92 -3.38
CA ALA A 281 5.89 39.51 -2.94
C ALA A 281 4.50 39.02 -2.52
N TRP A 282 3.77 39.85 -1.77
CA TRP A 282 2.42 39.47 -1.32
C TRP A 282 1.43 39.40 -2.49
N HIS A 283 1.35 40.42 -3.30
CA HIS A 283 0.36 40.50 -4.39
C HIS A 283 0.64 39.43 -5.49
N ARG A 284 1.85 39.44 -6.08
CA ARG A 284 2.25 38.50 -7.13
C ARG A 284 2.39 37.06 -6.60
N GLY A 285 2.90 36.92 -5.36
CA GLY A 285 3.06 35.64 -4.70
C GLY A 285 1.72 34.93 -4.48
N LEU A 286 0.68 35.62 -4.03
CA LEU A 286 -0.66 35.05 -3.85
C LEU A 286 -1.25 34.56 -5.19
N ILE A 287 -1.09 35.32 -6.26
CA ILE A 287 -1.58 34.97 -7.60
C ILE A 287 -0.87 33.69 -8.10
N LEU A 288 0.47 33.60 -7.95
CA LEU A 288 1.22 32.43 -8.34
C LEU A 288 0.94 31.21 -7.47
N LEU A 289 0.72 31.41 -6.17
CA LEU A 289 0.29 30.34 -5.27
C LEU A 289 -1.10 29.80 -5.63
N LEU A 290 -2.04 30.68 -5.95
CA LEU A 290 -3.34 30.28 -6.46
C LEU A 290 -3.21 29.48 -7.77
N SER A 291 -2.35 29.96 -8.68
CA SER A 291 -2.05 29.24 -9.92
C SER A 291 -1.47 27.84 -9.67
N ALA A 292 -0.52 27.73 -8.73
CA ALA A 292 0.03 26.43 -8.33
C ALA A 292 -1.05 25.51 -7.73
N LEU A 293 -1.94 26.03 -6.89
CA LEU A 293 -3.08 25.29 -6.33
C LEU A 293 -4.03 24.80 -7.44
N LEU A 294 -4.34 25.65 -8.41
CA LEU A 294 -5.12 25.27 -9.58
C LEU A 294 -4.42 24.17 -10.40
N GLY A 295 -3.10 24.25 -10.52
CA GLY A 295 -2.28 23.19 -11.11
C GLY A 295 -2.37 21.86 -10.35
N VAL A 296 -2.33 21.89 -9.00
CA VAL A 296 -2.54 20.70 -8.16
C VAL A 296 -3.92 20.10 -8.41
N VAL A 297 -4.97 20.91 -8.40
CA VAL A 297 -6.34 20.44 -8.69
C VAL A 297 -6.43 19.88 -10.12
N GLY A 298 -5.83 20.53 -11.10
CA GLY A 298 -5.78 20.08 -12.48
C GLY A 298 -5.11 18.69 -12.62
N GLY A 299 -3.95 18.52 -12.01
CA GLY A 299 -3.15 17.32 -12.10
C GLY A 299 -3.62 16.15 -11.23
N ALA A 300 -3.90 16.42 -9.95
CA ALA A 300 -4.25 15.40 -8.97
C ALA A 300 -5.73 15.00 -8.98
N VAL A 301 -6.64 15.88 -9.41
CA VAL A 301 -8.10 15.61 -9.39
C VAL A 301 -8.68 15.50 -10.80
N ILE A 302 -8.52 16.56 -11.62
CA ILE A 302 -9.17 16.62 -12.94
C ILE A 302 -8.55 15.63 -13.91
N THR A 303 -7.21 15.53 -13.93
CA THR A 303 -6.52 14.60 -14.83
C THR A 303 -6.94 13.14 -14.57
N PRO A 304 -6.89 12.61 -13.34
CA PRO A 304 -7.40 11.26 -13.07
C PRO A 304 -8.89 11.09 -13.38
N ALA A 305 -9.71 12.09 -13.06
CA ALA A 305 -11.15 12.03 -13.34
C ALA A 305 -11.43 11.90 -14.85
N LEU A 306 -10.78 12.73 -15.65
CA LEU A 306 -11.01 12.83 -17.10
C LEU A 306 -10.02 11.99 -17.92
N LEU A 307 -9.23 11.12 -17.30
CA LEU A 307 -8.13 10.38 -17.91
C LEU A 307 -8.43 9.72 -19.27
N PRO A 308 -9.59 9.05 -19.49
CA PRO A 308 -9.92 8.42 -20.77
C PRO A 308 -10.20 9.41 -21.90
N TRP A 309 -10.64 10.63 -21.56
CA TRP A 309 -11.08 11.64 -22.53
C TRP A 309 -10.00 12.65 -22.89
N ILE A 310 -8.96 12.79 -22.03
CA ILE A 310 -7.84 13.70 -22.29
C ILE A 310 -6.94 13.08 -23.37
N PRO A 311 -6.66 13.78 -24.49
CA PRO A 311 -5.80 13.30 -25.57
C PRO A 311 -4.35 13.14 -25.13
N GLY A 312 -3.59 12.31 -25.84
CA GLY A 312 -2.18 12.03 -25.57
C GLY A 312 -1.94 10.71 -24.85
N LYS A 313 -0.76 10.12 -25.04
CA LYS A 313 -0.34 8.88 -24.36
C LYS A 313 0.42 9.16 -23.05
N PRO A 314 1.43 10.08 -23.01
CA PRO A 314 2.18 10.36 -21.79
C PRO A 314 1.30 11.08 -20.76
N PHE A 315 1.41 10.69 -19.48
CA PHE A 315 0.68 11.32 -18.39
C PHE A 315 1.05 12.80 -18.21
N ALA A 316 2.31 13.17 -18.45
CA ALA A 316 2.73 14.57 -18.45
C ALA A 316 1.90 15.42 -19.42
N VAL A 317 1.67 14.94 -20.64
CA VAL A 317 0.86 15.64 -21.65
C VAL A 317 -0.61 15.70 -21.21
N LYS A 318 -1.13 14.61 -20.68
CA LYS A 318 -2.50 14.60 -20.15
C LYS A 318 -2.68 15.55 -18.98
N GLY A 319 -1.67 15.70 -18.13
CA GLY A 319 -1.70 16.60 -16.98
C GLY A 319 -1.60 18.08 -17.35
N VAL A 320 -0.78 18.40 -18.38
CA VAL A 320 -0.58 19.80 -18.78
C VAL A 320 -1.88 20.43 -19.28
N ILE A 321 -2.75 19.67 -19.95
CA ILE A 321 -3.98 20.19 -20.56
C ILE A 321 -4.94 20.78 -19.50
N PRO A 322 -5.35 20.06 -18.45
CA PRO A 322 -6.17 20.64 -17.39
C PRO A 322 -5.50 21.82 -16.70
N GLY A 323 -4.18 21.76 -16.48
CA GLY A 323 -3.43 22.88 -15.87
C GLY A 323 -3.48 24.15 -16.72
N LEU A 324 -3.28 24.05 -18.04
CA LEU A 324 -3.38 25.18 -18.93
C LEU A 324 -4.80 25.76 -18.97
N VAL A 325 -5.82 24.90 -19.00
CA VAL A 325 -7.24 25.34 -18.95
C VAL A 325 -7.54 26.08 -17.66
N MET A 326 -7.10 25.53 -16.51
CA MET A 326 -7.31 26.17 -15.21
C MET A 326 -6.55 27.51 -15.10
N GLY A 327 -5.30 27.56 -15.59
CA GLY A 327 -4.50 28.78 -15.65
C GLY A 327 -5.14 29.85 -16.54
N ALA A 328 -5.62 29.46 -17.73
CA ALA A 328 -6.32 30.36 -18.62
C ALA A 328 -7.63 30.90 -18.00
N ALA A 329 -8.39 30.04 -17.33
CA ALA A 329 -9.59 30.46 -16.61
C ALA A 329 -9.25 31.49 -15.50
N ALA A 330 -8.16 31.27 -14.74
CA ALA A 330 -7.69 32.22 -13.75
C ALA A 330 -7.31 33.57 -14.37
N VAL A 331 -6.61 33.56 -15.49
CA VAL A 331 -6.24 34.79 -16.22
C VAL A 331 -7.47 35.54 -16.70
N ILE A 332 -8.49 34.85 -17.22
CA ILE A 332 -9.75 35.48 -17.62
C ILE A 332 -10.46 36.12 -16.42
N PHE A 333 -10.45 35.44 -15.27
CA PHE A 333 -11.09 35.95 -14.05
C PHE A 333 -10.36 37.21 -13.49
N PHE A 334 -9.03 37.15 -13.46
CA PHE A 334 -8.18 38.28 -12.92
C PHE A 334 -7.67 39.20 -14.02
N ARG A 335 -8.29 39.26 -15.19
CA ARG A 335 -7.81 40.00 -16.38
C ARG A 335 -7.52 41.51 -16.13
N HIS A 336 -8.18 42.12 -15.14
CA HIS A 336 -8.01 43.54 -14.81
C HIS A 336 -6.82 43.79 -13.88
N GLU A 337 -6.28 42.74 -13.26
CA GLU A 337 -5.20 42.85 -12.27
C GLU A 337 -3.87 42.32 -12.81
N LEU A 338 -3.91 41.51 -13.90
CA LEU A 338 -2.74 40.82 -14.46
C LEU A 338 -2.18 41.55 -15.68
N GLY A 339 -0.88 41.84 -15.63
CA GLY A 339 -0.12 42.19 -16.83
C GLY A 339 0.10 41.00 -17.75
N MET A 340 0.58 41.21 -18.96
CA MET A 340 0.80 40.16 -19.95
C MET A 340 1.79 39.11 -19.44
N PHE A 341 2.87 39.49 -18.78
CA PHE A 341 3.87 38.59 -18.23
C PHE A 341 3.34 37.76 -17.04
N ASP A 342 2.52 38.41 -16.17
CA ASP A 342 1.89 37.75 -15.04
C ASP A 342 0.88 36.71 -15.51
N ALA A 343 0.09 37.04 -16.54
CA ALA A 343 -0.84 36.09 -17.17
C ALA A 343 -0.12 34.84 -17.77
N ALA A 344 1.00 35.09 -18.47
CA ALA A 344 1.81 34.01 -18.99
C ALA A 344 2.38 33.13 -17.88
N ALA A 345 2.90 33.75 -16.80
CA ALA A 345 3.43 33.02 -15.64
C ALA A 345 2.35 32.15 -14.96
N VAL A 346 1.14 32.69 -14.77
CA VAL A 346 -0.01 31.97 -14.20
C VAL A 346 -0.34 30.70 -15.01
N ILE A 347 -0.44 30.83 -16.33
CA ILE A 347 -0.75 29.69 -17.20
C ILE A 347 0.37 28.63 -17.16
N LEU A 348 1.64 29.06 -17.24
CA LEU A 348 2.79 28.17 -17.24
C LEU A 348 2.96 27.44 -15.91
N VAL A 349 2.81 28.14 -14.78
CA VAL A 349 2.89 27.52 -13.44
C VAL A 349 1.77 26.49 -13.25
N ALA A 350 0.52 26.85 -13.59
CA ALA A 350 -0.60 25.90 -13.50
C ALA A 350 -0.38 24.66 -14.38
N GLY A 351 0.10 24.85 -15.62
CA GLY A 351 0.41 23.78 -16.54
C GLY A 351 1.54 22.86 -16.05
N ALA A 352 2.64 23.46 -15.57
CA ALA A 352 3.80 22.71 -15.07
C ALA A 352 3.46 21.90 -13.81
N VAL A 353 2.80 22.50 -12.84
CA VAL A 353 2.38 21.82 -11.60
C VAL A 353 1.38 20.71 -11.91
N SER A 354 0.41 20.96 -12.78
CA SER A 354 -0.57 19.94 -13.19
C SER A 354 0.07 18.76 -13.90
N SER A 355 1.02 19.02 -14.80
CA SER A 355 1.81 17.98 -15.47
C SER A 355 2.61 17.13 -14.48
N TYR A 356 3.29 17.79 -13.53
CA TYR A 356 4.05 17.09 -12.48
C TYR A 356 3.14 16.21 -11.61
N MET A 357 2.01 16.74 -11.15
CA MET A 357 1.05 15.98 -10.35
C MET A 357 0.47 14.77 -11.10
N ALA A 358 0.17 14.93 -12.39
CA ALA A 358 -0.32 13.82 -13.21
C ALA A 358 0.72 12.70 -13.37
N MET A 359 2.01 13.02 -13.43
CA MET A 359 3.08 12.01 -13.44
C MET A 359 3.19 11.29 -12.09
N TYR A 360 3.03 12.01 -11.00
CA TYR A 360 3.08 11.44 -9.64
C TYR A 360 1.97 10.42 -9.41
N PHE A 361 0.80 10.64 -10.00
CA PHE A 361 -0.37 9.76 -9.93
C PHE A 361 -0.11 8.34 -10.44
N THR A 362 0.87 8.13 -11.28
CA THR A 362 1.20 6.80 -11.84
C THR A 362 2.12 5.95 -10.95
N GLY A 363 2.72 6.51 -9.94
CA GLY A 363 3.60 5.83 -8.97
C GLY A 363 5.03 5.70 -9.46
#